data_74b3fea31e14a5d0515faec16766c5ce
#
_entry.id   74b3fea31e14a5d0515faec16766c5ce
#
_cell.length_a   1.000
_cell.length_b   1.000
_cell.length_c   1.000
_cell.angle_alpha   90.00
_cell.angle_beta   90.00
_cell.angle_gamma   90.00
#
_symmetry.space_group_name_H-M   'P 1'
#
loop_
_entity.id
_entity.type
_entity.pdbx_description
1 polymer ?
#
loop_
_entity_poly.entity_id
_entity_poly.type
_entity_poly.pdbx_seq_one_letter_code
_entity_poly.pdbx_strand_id
1 'polypeptide(L)'
;MKKTRFLFLVCPATSLILELLPWGEVLNFGQPDGEPIRQTYSYFSLTPFGYANFGPLITAVLSCVLLVLSIAAVIRPVQRLWRANGNVAIVAALVSLMPRVMFGARYFTPIGGAITLLLVAHTVLMIVLLKRAEKSADTN
;
A
#
# COMPACT_ATOMS: atom_id res chain seq x y z
N MET A 1 12.65 -11.83 -17.85
CA MET A 1 12.05 -10.48 -17.99
C MET A 1 10.51 -10.49 -17.93
N LYS A 2 9.78 -11.38 -18.63
CA LYS A 2 8.29 -11.40 -18.57
C LYS A 2 7.72 -11.68 -17.16
N LYS A 3 8.29 -12.64 -16.41
CA LYS A 3 7.84 -12.99 -15.05
C LYS A 3 7.98 -11.83 -14.06
N THR A 4 9.05 -11.05 -14.14
CA THR A 4 9.29 -9.90 -13.24
C THR A 4 8.30 -8.75 -13.51
N ARG A 5 7.92 -8.53 -14.79
CA ARG A 5 6.91 -7.54 -15.16
C ARG A 5 5.52 -7.92 -14.66
N PHE A 6 5.21 -9.22 -14.64
CA PHE A 6 3.94 -9.71 -14.10
C PHE A 6 3.85 -9.51 -12.58
N LEU A 7 4.91 -9.89 -11.85
CA LEU A 7 4.99 -9.67 -10.39
C LEU A 7 4.81 -8.19 -10.01
N PHE A 8 5.29 -7.30 -10.86
CA PHE A 8 5.20 -5.86 -10.69
C PHE A 8 3.76 -5.33 -10.70
N LEU A 9 2.86 -5.98 -11.42
CA LEU A 9 1.43 -5.66 -11.45
C LEU A 9 0.64 -6.38 -10.34
N VAL A 10 1.07 -7.58 -9.97
CA VAL A 10 0.35 -8.42 -9.00
C VAL A 10 0.34 -7.79 -7.61
N CYS A 11 1.46 -7.25 -7.12
CA CYS A 11 1.51 -6.67 -5.78
C CYS A 11 0.52 -5.52 -5.57
N PRO A 12 0.51 -4.45 -6.39
CA PRO A 12 -0.44 -3.35 -6.21
C PRO A 12 -1.89 -3.76 -6.50
N ALA A 13 -2.13 -4.67 -7.45
CA ALA A 13 -3.48 -5.17 -7.72
C ALA A 13 -4.03 -5.99 -6.54
N THR A 14 -3.22 -6.87 -5.96
CA THR A 14 -3.61 -7.65 -4.77
C THR A 14 -3.81 -6.74 -3.56
N SER A 15 -2.96 -5.73 -3.36
CA SER A 15 -3.12 -4.73 -2.31
C SER A 15 -4.49 -4.04 -2.43
N LEU A 16 -4.86 -3.56 -3.62
CA LEU A 16 -6.15 -2.92 -3.87
C LEU A 16 -7.34 -3.85 -3.59
N ILE A 17 -7.25 -5.13 -3.97
CA ILE A 17 -8.30 -6.11 -3.66
C ILE A 17 -8.47 -6.24 -2.14
N LEU A 18 -7.39 -6.33 -1.37
CA LEU A 18 -7.44 -6.39 0.09
C LEU A 18 -7.97 -5.09 0.71
N GLU A 19 -7.65 -3.95 0.14
CA GLU A 19 -8.10 -2.62 0.58
C GLU A 19 -9.61 -2.41 0.38
N LEU A 20 -10.22 -3.09 -0.60
CA LEU A 20 -11.67 -3.09 -0.82
C LEU A 20 -12.42 -3.93 0.21
N LEU A 21 -11.77 -4.90 0.85
CA LEU A 21 -12.44 -5.76 1.84
C LEU A 21 -12.84 -4.97 3.09
N PRO A 22 -14.00 -5.24 3.68
CA PRO A 22 -14.52 -4.50 4.84
C PRO A 22 -13.81 -4.87 6.16
N TRP A 23 -12.65 -5.47 6.12
CA TRP A 23 -11.86 -5.92 7.27
C TRP A 23 -10.45 -5.32 7.31
N GLY A 24 -10.18 -4.36 6.42
CA GLY A 24 -8.85 -3.74 6.32
C GLY A 24 -8.52 -2.82 7.47
N GLU A 25 -9.50 -2.09 7.96
CA GLU A 25 -9.38 -1.08 9.00
C GLU A 25 -10.32 -1.36 10.16
N VAL A 26 -10.01 -0.86 11.36
CA VAL A 26 -10.83 -1.03 12.56
C VAL A 26 -10.95 0.26 13.35
N LEU A 27 -12.16 0.55 13.81
CA LEU A 27 -12.46 1.57 14.83
C LEU A 27 -12.97 0.89 16.10
N ASN A 28 -12.55 1.41 17.25
CA ASN A 28 -13.01 0.98 18.56
C ASN A 28 -13.85 2.11 19.17
N PHE A 29 -15.14 1.89 19.31
CA PHE A 29 -16.08 2.84 19.93
C PHE A 29 -16.21 2.53 21.42
N GLY A 30 -15.92 3.51 22.28
CA GLY A 30 -16.09 3.36 23.72
C GLY A 30 -17.57 3.25 24.09
N GLN A 31 -17.89 2.36 25.06
CA GLN A 31 -19.19 2.31 25.70
C GLN A 31 -19.04 2.69 27.19
N PRO A 32 -20.03 3.42 27.78
CA PRO A 32 -19.95 3.84 29.18
C PRO A 32 -19.87 2.67 30.18
N ASP A 33 -20.55 1.56 29.87
CA ASP A 33 -20.74 0.42 30.78
C ASP A 33 -20.29 -0.93 30.21
N GLY A 34 -19.36 -0.94 29.22
CA GLY A 34 -18.97 -2.20 28.58
C GLY A 34 -17.65 -2.16 27.84
N GLU A 35 -17.30 -3.29 27.22
CA GLU A 35 -16.15 -3.36 26.32
C GLU A 35 -16.36 -2.52 25.05
N PRO A 36 -15.29 -1.93 24.48
CA PRO A 36 -15.39 -1.13 23.25
C PRO A 36 -15.98 -1.95 22.11
N ILE A 37 -16.95 -1.36 21.40
CA ILE A 37 -17.47 -1.95 20.16
C ILE A 37 -16.41 -1.80 19.06
N ARG A 38 -15.97 -2.95 18.55
CA ARG A 38 -15.01 -3.00 17.43
C ARG A 38 -15.76 -3.14 16.12
N GLN A 39 -15.63 -2.15 15.24
CA GLN A 39 -16.17 -2.17 13.89
C GLN A 39 -15.05 -2.12 12.84
N THR A 40 -15.19 -2.92 11.79
CA THR A 40 -14.22 -3.00 10.69
C THR A 40 -14.75 -2.29 9.44
N TYR A 41 -13.81 -1.74 8.67
CA TYR A 41 -14.09 -0.97 7.47
C TYR A 41 -13.10 -1.32 6.36
N SER A 42 -13.47 -0.99 5.11
CA SER A 42 -12.53 -0.98 4.00
C SER A 42 -11.62 0.26 4.06
N TYR A 43 -10.49 0.22 3.41
CA TYR A 43 -9.58 1.37 3.28
C TYR A 43 -10.20 2.53 2.50
N PHE A 44 -11.20 2.26 1.65
CA PHE A 44 -11.96 3.28 0.92
C PHE A 44 -13.10 3.90 1.72
N SER A 45 -13.35 3.44 2.94
CA SER A 45 -14.38 4.02 3.80
C SER A 45 -13.97 5.39 4.31
N LEU A 46 -14.91 6.35 4.26
CA LEU A 46 -14.72 7.68 4.82
C LEU A 46 -14.91 7.72 6.35
N THR A 47 -15.46 6.65 6.96
CA THR A 47 -15.72 6.62 8.39
C THR A 47 -14.44 6.70 9.22
N PRO A 48 -13.40 5.86 8.99
CA PRO A 48 -12.13 5.99 9.71
C PRO A 48 -11.48 7.36 9.50
N PHE A 49 -11.57 7.93 8.29
CA PHE A 49 -11.05 9.26 7.98
C PHE A 49 -11.74 10.34 8.82
N GLY A 50 -13.06 10.29 9.01
CA GLY A 50 -13.82 11.20 9.86
C GLY A 50 -13.43 11.12 11.35
N TYR A 51 -12.88 10.00 11.80
CA TYR A 51 -12.33 9.80 13.16
C TYR A 51 -10.81 10.02 13.24
N ALA A 52 -10.25 10.83 12.35
CA ALA A 52 -8.84 11.19 12.27
C ALA A 52 -7.87 10.03 11.95
N ASN A 53 -8.38 8.88 11.52
CA ASN A 53 -7.56 7.80 11.01
C ASN A 53 -7.40 7.92 9.49
N PHE A 54 -6.48 8.76 9.07
CA PHE A 54 -6.27 9.12 7.65
C PHE A 54 -5.49 8.07 6.86
N GLY A 55 -4.69 7.26 7.56
CA GLY A 55 -3.76 6.30 6.95
C GLY A 55 -4.39 5.38 5.91
N PRO A 56 -5.50 4.68 6.21
CA PRO A 56 -6.13 3.73 5.30
C PRO A 56 -6.56 4.37 3.98
N LEU A 57 -7.31 5.47 4.03
CA LEU A 57 -7.80 6.14 2.81
C LEU A 57 -6.65 6.70 1.96
N ILE A 58 -5.65 7.31 2.58
CA ILE A 58 -4.46 7.80 1.85
C ILE A 58 -3.71 6.63 1.22
N THR A 59 -3.56 5.50 1.94
CA THR A 59 -2.94 4.29 1.39
C THR A 59 -3.71 3.80 0.17
N ALA A 60 -5.04 3.72 0.23
CA ALA A 60 -5.87 3.27 -0.89
C ALA A 60 -5.72 4.18 -2.12
N VAL A 61 -5.69 5.49 -1.94
CA VAL A 61 -5.44 6.44 -3.05
C VAL A 61 -4.04 6.23 -3.63
N LEU A 62 -3.02 6.07 -2.80
CA LEU A 62 -1.65 5.82 -3.25
C LEU A 62 -1.52 4.47 -3.97
N SER A 63 -2.25 3.44 -3.52
CA SER A 63 -2.28 2.12 -4.19
C SER A 63 -2.94 2.21 -5.58
N CYS A 64 -3.99 3.02 -5.74
CA CYS A 64 -4.56 3.32 -7.06
C CYS A 64 -3.53 3.97 -7.99
N VAL A 65 -2.84 5.02 -7.49
CA VAL A 65 -1.78 5.70 -8.25
C VAL A 65 -0.65 4.72 -8.59
N LEU A 66 -0.26 3.88 -7.63
CA LEU A 66 0.78 2.87 -7.79
C LEU A 66 0.44 1.86 -8.89
N LEU A 67 -0.81 1.38 -8.94
CA LEU A 67 -1.26 0.48 -10.00
C LEU A 67 -1.22 1.16 -11.37
N VAL A 68 -1.72 2.39 -11.48
CA VAL A 68 -1.67 3.17 -12.74
C VAL A 68 -0.23 3.38 -13.21
N LEU A 69 0.68 3.77 -12.32
CA LEU A 69 2.09 3.93 -12.64
C LEU A 69 2.75 2.60 -13.03
N SER A 70 2.36 1.50 -12.39
CA SER A 70 2.85 0.16 -12.71
C SER A 70 2.43 -0.26 -14.13
N ILE A 71 1.18 -0.05 -14.49
CA ILE A 71 0.66 -0.31 -15.84
C ILE A 71 1.41 0.57 -16.86
N ALA A 72 1.52 1.87 -16.59
CA ALA A 72 2.22 2.81 -17.46
C ALA A 72 3.69 2.41 -17.68
N ALA A 73 4.40 2.00 -16.61
CA ALA A 73 5.79 1.57 -16.68
C ALA A 73 5.98 0.25 -17.44
N VAL A 74 4.98 -0.64 -17.44
CA VAL A 74 5.00 -1.87 -18.24
C VAL A 74 4.79 -1.59 -19.71
N ILE A 75 3.89 -0.65 -20.04
CA ILE A 75 3.58 -0.26 -21.43
C ILE A 75 4.71 0.59 -22.02
N ARG A 76 5.19 1.56 -21.25
CA ARG A 76 6.27 2.48 -21.64
C ARG A 76 7.40 2.42 -20.61
N PRO A 77 8.43 1.59 -20.82
CA PRO A 77 9.52 1.39 -19.84
C PRO A 77 10.50 2.57 -19.84
N VAL A 78 10.03 3.73 -19.36
CA VAL A 78 10.83 4.95 -19.18
C VAL A 78 11.33 5.02 -17.75
N GLN A 79 12.61 5.28 -17.53
CA GLN A 79 13.24 5.32 -16.20
C GLN A 79 12.52 6.28 -15.23
N ARG A 80 11.97 7.38 -15.74
CA ARG A 80 11.21 8.34 -14.94
C ARG A 80 9.96 7.73 -14.30
N LEU A 81 9.22 6.88 -15.05
CA LEU A 81 8.05 6.17 -14.51
C LEU A 81 8.43 5.15 -13.44
N TRP A 82 9.54 4.45 -13.63
CA TRP A 82 10.05 3.50 -12.63
C TRP A 82 10.44 4.19 -11.34
N ARG A 83 11.13 5.33 -11.40
CA ARG A 83 11.48 6.13 -10.21
C ARG A 83 10.23 6.68 -9.51
N ALA A 84 9.27 7.22 -10.28
CA ALA A 84 8.01 7.71 -9.72
C ALA A 84 7.23 6.61 -9.00
N ASN A 85 7.14 5.42 -9.62
CA ASN A 85 6.51 4.25 -9.01
C ASN A 85 7.20 3.86 -7.69
N GLY A 86 8.54 3.80 -7.66
CA GLY A 86 9.30 3.49 -6.46
C GLY A 86 9.05 4.49 -5.33
N ASN A 87 9.01 5.78 -5.62
CA ASN A 87 8.75 6.82 -4.62
C ASN A 87 7.33 6.69 -4.05
N VAL A 88 6.32 6.49 -4.91
CA VAL A 88 4.93 6.28 -4.47
C VAL A 88 4.81 5.01 -3.62
N ALA A 89 5.50 3.93 -4.00
CA ALA A 89 5.50 2.67 -3.24
C ALA A 89 6.06 2.85 -1.83
N ILE A 90 7.17 3.58 -1.68
CA ILE A 90 7.77 3.90 -0.38
C ILE A 90 6.78 4.68 0.48
N VAL A 91 6.19 5.74 -0.07
CA VAL A 91 5.23 6.57 0.67
C VAL A 91 4.00 5.76 1.06
N ALA A 92 3.44 4.95 0.15
CA ALA A 92 2.30 4.08 0.43
C ALA A 92 2.61 3.07 1.56
N ALA A 93 3.79 2.44 1.54
CA ALA A 93 4.22 1.51 2.59
C ALA A 93 4.36 2.20 3.96
N LEU A 94 4.90 3.42 4.01
CA LEU A 94 5.02 4.18 5.24
C LEU A 94 3.66 4.62 5.78
N VAL A 95 2.78 5.13 4.92
CA VAL A 95 1.43 5.57 5.30
C VAL A 95 0.56 4.40 5.76
N SER A 96 0.73 3.22 5.18
CA SER A 96 -0.01 2.01 5.59
C SER A 96 0.27 1.57 7.03
N LEU A 97 1.40 1.99 7.62
CA LEU A 97 1.75 1.76 9.02
C LEU A 97 1.15 2.80 9.97
N MET A 98 0.60 3.89 9.44
CA MET A 98 0.11 5.03 10.23
C MET A 98 -0.91 4.61 11.31
N PRO A 99 -1.92 3.76 11.05
CA PRO A 99 -2.87 3.33 12.08
C PRO A 99 -2.17 2.63 13.25
N ARG A 100 -1.15 1.81 12.97
CA ARG A 100 -0.38 1.11 13.99
C ARG A 100 0.45 2.05 14.86
N VAL A 101 1.09 3.04 14.22
CA VAL A 101 2.00 3.96 14.91
C VAL A 101 1.24 4.99 15.72
N MET A 102 0.14 5.53 15.18
CA MET A 102 -0.63 6.61 15.84
C MET A 102 -1.59 6.08 16.90
N PHE A 103 -2.24 4.95 16.66
CA PHE A 103 -3.33 4.44 17.52
C PHE A 103 -2.97 3.12 18.22
N GLY A 104 -1.86 2.49 17.85
CA GLY A 104 -1.36 1.26 18.44
C GLY A 104 -1.92 -0.03 17.81
N ALA A 105 -1.53 -1.17 18.39
CA ALA A 105 -1.79 -2.49 17.82
C ALA A 105 -3.28 -2.85 17.68
N ARG A 106 -4.13 -2.28 18.53
CA ARG A 106 -5.59 -2.55 18.54
C ARG A 106 -6.30 -2.02 17.28
N TYR A 107 -5.70 -1.03 16.62
CA TYR A 107 -6.21 -0.40 15.40
C TYR A 107 -5.57 -0.97 14.11
N PHE A 108 -4.79 -2.03 14.23
CA PHE A 108 -4.12 -2.67 13.10
C PHE A 108 -4.66 -4.08 12.89
N THR A 109 -5.19 -4.33 11.70
CA THR A 109 -5.78 -5.62 11.35
C THR A 109 -4.76 -6.55 10.67
N PRO A 110 -4.97 -7.88 10.67
CA PRO A 110 -4.15 -8.80 9.87
C PRO A 110 -4.16 -8.45 8.38
N ILE A 111 -5.31 -7.98 7.86
CA ILE A 111 -5.44 -7.54 6.45
C ILE A 111 -4.62 -6.28 6.22
N GLY A 112 -4.68 -5.29 7.13
CA GLY A 112 -3.81 -4.12 7.10
C GLY A 112 -2.33 -4.50 7.10
N GLY A 113 -1.94 -5.51 7.89
CA GLY A 113 -0.60 -6.09 7.87
C GLY A 113 -0.22 -6.71 6.52
N ALA A 114 -1.13 -7.45 5.90
CA ALA A 114 -0.91 -8.04 4.57
C ALA A 114 -0.76 -6.95 3.49
N ILE A 115 -1.58 -5.89 3.52
CA ILE A 115 -1.46 -4.73 2.63
C ILE A 115 -0.07 -4.10 2.77
N THR A 116 0.36 -3.81 4.00
CA THR A 116 1.69 -3.25 4.27
C THR A 116 2.80 -4.13 3.73
N LEU A 117 2.74 -5.46 3.96
CA LEU A 117 3.73 -6.40 3.45
C LEU A 117 3.80 -6.41 1.92
N LEU A 118 2.65 -6.34 1.23
CA LEU A 118 2.61 -6.27 -0.24
C LEU A 118 3.24 -4.98 -0.76
N LEU A 119 2.97 -3.83 -0.12
CA LEU A 119 3.55 -2.55 -0.49
C LEU A 119 5.08 -2.52 -0.24
N VAL A 120 5.55 -3.09 0.87
CA VAL A 120 6.98 -3.26 1.16
C VAL A 120 7.64 -4.18 0.14
N ALA A 121 7.02 -5.33 -0.19
CA ALA A 121 7.53 -6.26 -1.19
C ALA A 121 7.63 -5.60 -2.57
N HIS A 122 6.62 -4.81 -2.94
CA HIS A 122 6.65 -4.01 -4.18
C HIS A 122 7.78 -3.00 -4.18
N THR A 123 7.99 -2.29 -3.07
CA THR A 123 9.08 -1.32 -2.90
C THR A 123 10.45 -1.99 -3.05
N VAL A 124 10.67 -3.14 -2.41
CA VAL A 124 11.92 -3.91 -2.53
C VAL A 124 12.15 -4.35 -3.97
N LEU A 125 11.11 -4.87 -4.63
CA LEU A 125 11.17 -5.25 -6.05
C LEU A 125 11.61 -4.08 -6.92
N MET A 126 11.04 -2.88 -6.69
CA MET A 126 11.40 -1.66 -7.41
C MET A 126 12.86 -1.27 -7.23
N ILE A 127 13.35 -1.28 -5.98
CA ILE A 127 14.75 -0.95 -5.68
C ILE A 127 15.70 -1.91 -6.40
N VAL A 128 15.39 -3.21 -6.37
CA VAL A 128 16.20 -4.23 -7.06
C VAL A 128 16.22 -4.02 -8.57
N LEU A 129 15.07 -3.69 -9.18
CA LEU A 129 14.99 -3.46 -10.62
C LEU A 129 15.73 -2.19 -11.04
N LEU A 130 15.62 -1.10 -10.28
CA LEU A 130 16.34 0.15 -10.54
C LEU A 130 17.86 -0.05 -10.47
N LYS A 131 18.36 -0.72 -9.42
CA LYS A 131 19.80 -1.02 -9.28
C LYS A 131 20.33 -1.89 -10.40
N ARG A 132 19.55 -2.87 -10.88
CA ARG A 132 19.95 -3.70 -12.03
C ARG A 132 20.03 -2.90 -13.33
N ALA A 133 19.09 -1.98 -13.53
CA ALA A 133 19.07 -1.12 -14.71
C ALA A 133 20.28 -0.17 -14.73
N GLU A 134 20.63 0.43 -13.59
CA GLU A 134 21.81 1.29 -13.45
C GLU A 134 23.11 0.52 -13.73
N LYS A 135 23.27 -0.67 -13.13
CA LYS A 135 24.45 -1.50 -13.36
C LYS A 135 24.64 -1.93 -14.83
N SER A 136 23.53 -2.15 -15.55
CA SER A 136 23.60 -2.48 -16.99
C SER A 136 23.97 -1.28 -17.86
N ALA A 137 23.69 -0.07 -17.42
CA ALA A 137 24.06 1.16 -18.12
C ALA A 137 25.56 1.51 -17.95
N ASP A 138 26.13 1.17 -16.79
CA ASP A 138 27.56 1.44 -16.50
C ASP A 138 28.50 0.43 -17.16
N THR A 139 27.99 -0.67 -17.71
CA THR A 139 28.80 -1.76 -18.31
C THR A 139 28.88 -1.66 -19.86
N ASN A 140 28.14 -0.75 -20.47
CA ASN A 140 28.14 -0.46 -21.91
C ASN A 140 28.80 0.89 -22.21
#